data_3b473a65d0a7382819931c8ee23c3402
#
_entry.id   3b473a65d0a7382819931c8ee23c3402
#
_cell.length_a   1.000
_cell.length_b   1.000
_cell.length_c   1.000
_cell.angle_alpha   90.00
_cell.angle_beta   90.00
_cell.angle_gamma   90.00
#
_symmetry.space_group_name_H-M   'P 1'
#
loop_
_entity.id
_entity.type
_entity.pdbx_description
1 polymer ?
#
loop_
_entity_poly.entity_id
_entity_poly.type
_entity_poly.pdbx_seq_one_letter_code
_entity_poly.pdbx_strand_id
1 'polypeptide(L)'
;MSDYLQEIVPINKEDLFIILNHPNAKFDYPVHYHPEYEINLVMNCTGTRVVGDSEEAFGPTDLVMTGPSLPHAWKSEDKTNHVITIQFSKDMVHYPMLEKRIFAPIRQLLQDSEHGLSFEGPEQEAIKKQIISLTRMQGFQSVTTFLNILNAMANANRKRLVTGMYEQELGANSKSRRIAKVCEHIDRNLDKELSLSEVAALVNMSDSAFSHFFKKRTGLSYINYVNNQRIAKACTLLADTTLSASEICYDCGFNNKSNFIRIFRKRKNMTPIEYRKYITQMLIKY
;
A
#
# COMPACT_ATOMS: atom_id res chain seq x y z
N MET A 1 6.18 -4.41 -19.54
CA MET A 1 5.78 -4.00 -18.18
C MET A 1 6.86 -3.09 -17.65
N SER A 2 6.56 -1.83 -17.41
CA SER A 2 7.46 -0.90 -16.72
C SER A 2 7.75 -1.47 -15.33
N ASP A 3 9.03 -1.42 -14.91
CA ASP A 3 9.46 -1.85 -13.57
C ASP A 3 8.97 -0.82 -12.53
N TYR A 4 7.65 -0.81 -12.23
CA TYR A 4 7.12 0.02 -11.15
C TYR A 4 7.67 -0.44 -9.81
N LEU A 5 7.95 0.52 -8.94
CA LEU A 5 8.46 0.23 -7.61
C LEU A 5 7.34 -0.33 -6.74
N GLN A 6 7.59 -1.47 -6.07
CA GLN A 6 6.68 -1.89 -5.01
C GLN A 6 6.95 -1.07 -3.76
N GLU A 7 5.99 -0.29 -3.33
CA GLU A 7 6.04 0.38 -2.05
C GLU A 7 5.74 -0.60 -0.91
N ILE A 8 6.35 -0.33 0.23
CA ILE A 8 6.20 -1.11 1.45
C ILE A 8 5.48 -0.24 2.48
N VAL A 9 4.24 -0.61 2.76
CA VAL A 9 3.38 0.08 3.72
C VAL A 9 3.62 -0.44 5.12
N PRO A 10 3.81 0.42 6.15
CA PRO A 10 4.09 0.00 7.52
C PRO A 10 2.81 -0.36 8.31
N ILE A 11 1.90 -1.08 7.70
CA ILE A 11 0.67 -1.59 8.32
C ILE A 11 0.88 -3.03 8.78
N ASN A 12 0.45 -3.36 9.98
CA ASN A 12 0.46 -4.73 10.50
C ASN A 12 -0.94 -5.35 10.50
N LYS A 13 -1.02 -6.65 10.85
CA LYS A 13 -2.30 -7.39 10.83
C LYS A 13 -3.31 -6.92 11.90
N GLU A 14 -2.84 -6.23 12.92
CA GLU A 14 -3.66 -5.72 14.02
C GLU A 14 -4.18 -4.31 13.72
N ASP A 15 -3.54 -3.60 12.78
CA ASP A 15 -3.98 -2.27 12.35
C ASP A 15 -5.18 -2.39 11.41
N LEU A 16 -6.26 -1.67 11.71
CA LEU A 16 -7.38 -1.53 10.78
C LEU A 16 -7.01 -0.61 9.61
N PHE A 17 -6.32 0.47 9.90
CA PHE A 17 -5.76 1.42 8.93
C PHE A 17 -4.61 2.20 9.58
N ILE A 18 -3.83 2.87 8.74
CA ILE A 18 -2.81 3.83 9.17
C ILE A 18 -3.02 5.14 8.42
N ILE A 19 -2.55 6.24 9.01
CA ILE A 19 -2.53 7.55 8.36
C ILE A 19 -1.10 8.05 8.28
N LEU A 20 -0.71 8.50 7.11
CA LEU A 20 0.50 9.27 6.87
C LEU A 20 0.10 10.73 6.63
N ASN A 21 0.61 11.63 7.44
CA ASN A 21 0.29 13.05 7.40
C ASN A 21 1.55 13.86 7.04
N HIS A 22 1.63 14.32 5.80
CA HIS A 22 2.81 14.95 5.22
C HIS A 22 2.56 16.44 4.91
N PRO A 23 2.83 17.35 5.83
CA PRO A 23 2.94 18.76 5.49
C PRO A 23 4.21 18.98 4.63
N ASN A 24 4.06 19.64 3.48
CA ASN A 24 5.12 19.88 2.50
C ASN A 24 5.77 18.58 1.99
N ALA A 25 4.94 17.63 1.54
CA ALA A 25 5.38 16.39 0.93
C ALA A 25 6.28 16.66 -0.29
N LYS A 26 7.29 15.83 -0.47
CA LYS A 26 8.10 15.82 -1.69
C LYS A 26 7.47 14.85 -2.68
N PHE A 27 7.13 15.34 -3.87
CA PHE A 27 6.57 14.51 -4.96
C PHE A 27 7.70 13.88 -5.81
N ASP A 28 8.72 13.34 -5.15
CA ASP A 28 9.90 12.70 -5.76
C ASP A 28 9.80 11.17 -5.78
N TYR A 29 8.69 10.62 -5.29
CA TYR A 29 8.48 9.18 -5.31
C TYR A 29 8.00 8.73 -6.69
N PRO A 30 8.64 7.72 -7.29
CA PRO A 30 8.27 7.25 -8.63
C PRO A 30 6.90 6.58 -8.64
N VAL A 31 6.40 6.25 -9.84
CA VAL A 31 5.20 5.40 -9.96
C VAL A 31 5.45 4.10 -9.22
N HIS A 32 4.56 3.80 -8.30
CA HIS A 32 4.66 2.67 -7.39
C HIS A 32 3.30 1.98 -7.19
N TYR A 33 3.33 0.82 -6.58
CA TYR A 33 2.13 0.08 -6.19
C TYR A 33 2.37 -0.63 -4.85
N HIS A 34 1.30 -0.93 -4.14
CA HIS A 34 1.29 -1.72 -2.90
C HIS A 34 0.00 -2.54 -2.79
N PRO A 35 -0.04 -3.60 -1.95
CA PRO A 35 -1.21 -4.49 -1.86
C PRO A 35 -2.38 -3.92 -1.05
N GLU A 36 -2.23 -2.78 -0.39
CA GLU A 36 -3.26 -2.13 0.41
C GLU A 36 -4.19 -1.28 -0.45
N TYR A 37 -5.38 -0.97 0.07
CA TYR A 37 -6.18 0.16 -0.38
C TYR A 37 -5.55 1.45 0.09
N GLU A 38 -5.68 2.50 -0.71
CA GLU A 38 -5.20 3.83 -0.34
C GLU A 38 -6.24 4.91 -0.65
N ILE A 39 -6.43 5.83 0.29
CA ILE A 39 -7.12 7.10 0.08
C ILE A 39 -6.07 8.19 0.18
N ASN A 40 -5.90 8.96 -0.88
CA ASN A 40 -4.94 10.05 -0.97
C ASN A 40 -5.67 11.38 -1.10
N LEU A 41 -5.44 12.27 -0.14
CA LEU A 41 -5.91 13.64 -0.14
C LEU A 41 -4.72 14.57 -0.30
N VAL A 42 -4.58 15.15 -1.49
CA VAL A 42 -3.55 16.14 -1.81
C VAL A 42 -4.18 17.54 -1.78
N MET A 43 -3.55 18.46 -1.07
CA MET A 43 -4.08 19.82 -0.84
C MET A 43 -3.03 20.88 -1.08
N ASN A 44 -3.50 22.08 -1.45
CA ASN A 44 -2.72 23.32 -1.60
C ASN A 44 -1.63 23.24 -2.67
N CYS A 45 -1.79 22.40 -3.66
CA CYS A 45 -0.89 22.32 -4.82
C CYS A 45 -1.64 21.85 -6.06
N THR A 46 -0.99 22.01 -7.19
CA THR A 46 -1.44 21.54 -8.49
C THR A 46 -0.37 20.64 -9.10
N GLY A 47 -0.72 19.81 -10.05
CA GLY A 47 0.27 18.93 -10.65
C GLY A 47 -0.33 17.90 -11.59
N THR A 48 0.40 16.81 -11.78
CA THR A 48 -0.03 15.67 -12.58
C THR A 48 -0.12 14.42 -11.71
N ARG A 49 -1.21 13.70 -11.85
CA ARG A 49 -1.45 12.40 -11.21
C ARG A 49 -1.41 11.29 -12.25
N VAL A 50 -0.74 10.20 -11.92
CA VAL A 50 -0.76 8.95 -12.69
C VAL A 50 -1.48 7.89 -11.86
N VAL A 51 -2.49 7.23 -12.41
CA VAL A 51 -3.19 6.08 -11.80
C VAL A 51 -3.47 5.05 -12.88
N GLY A 52 -2.85 3.87 -12.79
CA GLY A 52 -2.90 2.87 -13.84
C GLY A 52 -2.35 3.39 -15.16
N ASP A 53 -3.20 3.46 -16.18
CA ASP A 53 -2.91 4.02 -17.50
C ASP A 53 -3.42 5.47 -17.69
N SER A 54 -4.02 6.05 -16.65
CA SER A 54 -4.48 7.44 -16.67
C SER A 54 -3.38 8.38 -16.21
N GLU A 55 -3.16 9.47 -16.97
CA GLU A 55 -2.32 10.59 -16.57
C GLU A 55 -3.12 11.87 -16.73
N GLU A 56 -3.46 12.52 -15.60
CA GLU A 56 -4.33 13.69 -15.58
C GLU A 56 -3.76 14.80 -14.69
N ALA A 57 -3.99 16.04 -15.07
CA ALA A 57 -3.74 17.19 -14.20
C ALA A 57 -4.73 17.22 -13.03
N PHE A 58 -4.27 17.64 -11.85
CA PHE A 58 -5.13 17.84 -10.68
C PHE A 58 -5.06 19.30 -10.17
N GLY A 59 -6.17 19.73 -9.57
CA GLY A 59 -6.34 21.07 -9.01
C GLY A 59 -5.86 21.19 -7.56
N PRO A 60 -6.15 22.33 -6.88
CA PRO A 60 -5.66 22.62 -5.52
C PRO A 60 -6.10 21.62 -4.43
N THR A 61 -7.09 20.80 -4.72
CA THR A 61 -7.49 19.66 -3.90
C THR A 61 -7.70 18.46 -4.82
N ASP A 62 -7.03 17.36 -4.55
CA ASP A 62 -7.19 16.10 -5.24
C ASP A 62 -7.51 14.99 -4.22
N LEU A 63 -8.65 14.34 -4.37
CA LEU A 63 -9.07 13.22 -3.53
C LEU A 63 -9.24 11.99 -4.40
N VAL A 64 -8.39 11.00 -4.16
CA VAL A 64 -8.36 9.77 -4.95
C VAL A 64 -8.34 8.55 -4.03
N MET A 65 -9.00 7.49 -4.46
CA MET A 65 -8.89 6.17 -3.85
C MET A 65 -8.35 5.18 -4.87
N THR A 66 -7.29 4.46 -4.50
CA THR A 66 -6.72 3.36 -5.29
C THR A 66 -6.94 2.02 -4.60
N GLY A 67 -7.27 1.02 -5.41
CA GLY A 67 -7.39 -0.36 -4.96
C GLY A 67 -6.03 -1.07 -4.90
N PRO A 68 -6.02 -2.31 -4.37
CA PRO A 68 -4.81 -3.10 -4.22
C PRO A 68 -4.02 -3.28 -5.52
N SER A 69 -2.73 -3.03 -5.45
CA SER A 69 -1.76 -3.23 -6.54
C SER A 69 -1.98 -2.35 -7.78
N LEU A 70 -2.77 -1.31 -7.70
CA LEU A 70 -2.94 -0.33 -8.78
C LEU A 70 -1.76 0.65 -8.77
N PRO A 71 -0.96 0.76 -9.86
CA PRO A 71 0.15 1.70 -9.93
C PRO A 71 -0.32 3.15 -9.87
N HIS A 72 0.36 3.97 -9.06
CA HIS A 72 0.01 5.38 -8.93
C HIS A 72 1.20 6.25 -8.54
N ALA A 73 1.09 7.54 -8.81
CA ALA A 73 2.03 8.58 -8.39
C ALA A 73 1.42 9.98 -8.55
N TRP A 74 1.90 10.92 -7.75
CA TRP A 74 1.63 12.36 -7.90
C TRP A 74 2.95 13.09 -8.18
N LYS A 75 2.87 14.11 -9.02
CA LYS A 75 3.99 15.00 -9.36
C LYS A 75 3.54 16.42 -9.23
N SER A 76 4.28 17.22 -8.47
CA SER A 76 4.07 18.67 -8.32
C SER A 76 5.40 19.35 -8.05
N GLU A 77 5.54 20.58 -8.51
CA GLU A 77 6.68 21.45 -8.21
C GLU A 77 6.36 22.43 -7.06
N ASP A 78 5.12 22.44 -6.59
CA ASP A 78 4.67 23.30 -5.51
C ASP A 78 5.30 22.89 -4.18
N LYS A 79 5.98 23.86 -3.53
CA LYS A 79 6.68 23.64 -2.26
C LYS A 79 5.76 23.64 -1.04
N THR A 80 4.61 24.32 -1.15
CA THR A 80 3.61 24.39 -0.09
C THR A 80 2.46 23.45 -0.45
N ASN A 81 2.44 22.28 0.16
CA ASN A 81 1.38 21.30 -0.05
C ASN A 81 1.10 20.56 1.25
N HIS A 82 0.02 19.81 1.29
CA HIS A 82 -0.30 18.94 2.41
C HIS A 82 -0.94 17.67 1.87
N VAL A 83 -0.30 16.54 2.12
CA VAL A 83 -0.78 15.22 1.70
C VAL A 83 -1.17 14.40 2.93
N ILE A 84 -2.38 13.88 2.92
CA ILE A 84 -2.86 12.91 3.92
C ILE A 84 -3.20 11.62 3.18
N THR A 85 -2.49 10.55 3.54
CA THR A 85 -2.68 9.23 2.96
C THR A 85 -3.25 8.30 4.03
N ILE A 86 -4.37 7.64 3.73
CA ILE A 86 -4.95 6.58 4.57
C ILE A 86 -4.75 5.27 3.86
N GLN A 87 -4.02 4.34 4.47
CA GLN A 87 -3.77 3.01 3.92
C GLN A 87 -4.40 1.96 4.82
N PHE A 88 -5.03 0.94 4.22
CA PHE A 88 -5.71 -0.13 4.95
C PHE A 88 -5.67 -1.46 4.20
N SER A 89 -5.81 -2.57 4.95
CA SER A 89 -5.59 -3.92 4.42
C SER A 89 -6.48 -4.25 3.22
N LYS A 90 -5.91 -4.88 2.21
CA LYS A 90 -6.66 -5.50 1.10
C LYS A 90 -7.70 -6.52 1.56
N ASP A 91 -7.47 -7.14 2.72
CA ASP A 91 -8.35 -8.17 3.26
C ASP A 91 -9.62 -7.56 3.89
N MET A 92 -9.70 -6.23 4.00
CA MET A 92 -10.87 -5.54 4.58
C MET A 92 -12.17 -5.93 3.88
N VAL A 93 -12.16 -6.14 2.57
CA VAL A 93 -13.35 -6.55 1.80
C VAL A 93 -13.94 -7.88 2.29
N HIS A 94 -13.12 -8.72 2.94
CA HIS A 94 -13.50 -10.03 3.49
C HIS A 94 -13.84 -9.99 4.98
N TYR A 95 -13.84 -8.83 5.63
CA TYR A 95 -14.22 -8.75 7.04
C TYR A 95 -15.69 -9.11 7.21
N PRO A 96 -16.05 -9.99 8.17
CA PRO A 96 -17.44 -10.48 8.34
C PRO A 96 -18.48 -9.38 8.49
N MET A 97 -18.10 -8.23 9.06
CA MET A 97 -19.01 -7.08 9.18
C MET A 97 -19.40 -6.51 7.80
N LEU A 98 -18.46 -6.51 6.83
CA LEU A 98 -18.74 -5.99 5.50
C LEU A 98 -19.65 -6.92 4.67
N GLU A 99 -19.85 -8.16 5.08
CA GLU A 99 -20.83 -9.05 4.44
C GLU A 99 -22.27 -8.62 4.72
N LYS A 100 -22.51 -7.86 5.78
CA LYS A 100 -23.86 -7.40 6.12
C LYS A 100 -24.38 -6.40 5.08
N ARG A 101 -25.70 -6.46 4.82
CA ARG A 101 -26.36 -5.66 3.77
C ARG A 101 -26.11 -4.16 3.90
N ILE A 102 -26.04 -3.64 5.13
CA ILE A 102 -25.79 -2.23 5.41
C ILE A 102 -24.46 -1.72 4.83
N PHE A 103 -23.47 -2.60 4.68
CA PHE A 103 -22.14 -2.28 4.14
C PHE A 103 -22.03 -2.51 2.63
N ALA A 104 -23.11 -2.88 1.93
CA ALA A 104 -23.08 -3.11 0.49
C ALA A 104 -22.48 -1.92 -0.31
N PRO A 105 -22.81 -0.63 -0.01
CA PRO A 105 -22.20 0.50 -0.70
C PRO A 105 -20.68 0.58 -0.50
N ILE A 106 -20.18 0.29 0.72
CA ILE A 106 -18.75 0.29 1.01
C ILE A 106 -18.05 -0.85 0.26
N ARG A 107 -18.63 -2.07 0.24
CA ARG A 107 -18.06 -3.16 -0.58
C ARG A 107 -17.96 -2.78 -2.06
N GLN A 108 -18.99 -2.14 -2.59
CA GLN A 108 -18.98 -1.67 -3.98
C GLN A 108 -17.89 -0.61 -4.21
N LEU A 109 -17.71 0.33 -3.27
CA LEU A 109 -16.60 1.29 -3.30
C LEU A 109 -15.24 0.61 -3.36
N LEU A 110 -15.01 -0.40 -2.50
CA LEU A 110 -13.77 -1.17 -2.46
C LEU A 110 -13.51 -1.90 -3.79
N GLN A 111 -14.53 -2.49 -4.39
CA GLN A 111 -14.43 -3.13 -5.70
C GLN A 111 -14.16 -2.13 -6.81
N ASP A 112 -14.90 -1.02 -6.84
CA ASP A 112 -14.72 0.02 -7.86
C ASP A 112 -13.33 0.67 -7.81
N SER A 113 -12.71 0.74 -6.60
CA SER A 113 -11.40 1.34 -6.40
C SER A 113 -10.26 0.59 -7.10
N GLU A 114 -10.47 -0.66 -7.53
CA GLU A 114 -9.54 -1.39 -8.41
C GLU A 114 -9.25 -0.64 -9.72
N HIS A 115 -10.14 0.29 -10.12
CA HIS A 115 -10.00 1.13 -11.30
C HIS A 115 -9.48 2.55 -10.98
N GLY A 116 -9.09 2.81 -9.73
CA GLY A 116 -8.80 4.17 -9.27
C GLY A 116 -10.04 5.07 -9.35
N LEU A 117 -10.36 5.73 -8.28
CA LEU A 117 -11.54 6.60 -8.17
C LEU A 117 -11.11 8.01 -7.81
N SER A 118 -11.49 9.00 -8.60
CA SER A 118 -11.37 10.40 -8.22
C SER A 118 -12.73 10.95 -7.77
N PHE A 119 -12.69 11.86 -6.79
CA PHE A 119 -13.85 12.49 -6.17
C PHE A 119 -13.76 13.99 -6.37
N GLU A 120 -14.83 14.59 -6.87
CA GLU A 120 -14.93 16.01 -7.18
C GLU A 120 -16.27 16.56 -6.68
N GLY A 121 -16.42 17.88 -6.68
CA GLY A 121 -17.68 18.51 -6.33
C GLY A 121 -17.87 18.76 -4.82
N PRO A 122 -19.10 19.07 -4.38
CA PRO A 122 -19.38 19.47 -3.01
C PRO A 122 -19.13 18.36 -1.97
N GLU A 123 -19.29 17.10 -2.33
CA GLU A 123 -19.05 15.96 -1.46
C GLU A 123 -17.56 15.82 -1.11
N GLN A 124 -16.66 16.20 -2.02
CA GLN A 124 -15.21 16.18 -1.79
C GLN A 124 -14.82 17.04 -0.57
N GLU A 125 -15.40 18.25 -0.43
CA GLU A 125 -15.12 19.13 0.71
C GLU A 125 -15.62 18.57 2.05
N ALA A 126 -16.73 17.85 2.06
CA ALA A 126 -17.23 17.18 3.25
C ALA A 126 -16.31 16.01 3.67
N ILE A 127 -15.88 15.20 2.70
CA ILE A 127 -14.95 14.08 2.92
C ILE A 127 -13.58 14.61 3.37
N LYS A 128 -13.05 15.65 2.72
CA LYS A 128 -11.80 16.32 3.09
C LYS A 128 -11.79 16.76 4.55
N LYS A 129 -12.86 17.38 5.03
CA LYS A 129 -13.00 17.80 6.44
C LYS A 129 -12.94 16.59 7.39
N GLN A 130 -13.57 15.47 7.03
CA GLN A 130 -13.52 14.24 7.83
C GLN A 130 -12.13 13.65 7.85
N ILE A 131 -11.42 13.59 6.72
CA ILE A 131 -10.03 13.09 6.62
C ILE A 131 -9.09 13.96 7.48
N ILE A 132 -9.19 15.29 7.38
CA ILE A 132 -8.39 16.19 8.23
C ILE A 132 -8.72 16.00 9.72
N SER A 133 -10.00 15.86 10.07
CA SER A 133 -10.42 15.61 11.45
C SER A 133 -9.85 14.27 11.97
N LEU A 134 -9.85 13.23 11.14
CA LEU A 134 -9.35 11.90 11.49
C LEU A 134 -7.87 11.93 11.93
N THR A 135 -7.05 12.84 11.39
CA THR A 135 -5.63 12.95 11.79
C THR A 135 -5.41 13.38 13.25
N ARG A 136 -6.47 13.82 13.92
CA ARG A 136 -6.45 14.29 15.32
C ARG A 136 -7.22 13.39 16.28
N MET A 137 -7.81 12.31 15.77
CA MET A 137 -8.62 11.37 16.55
C MET A 137 -7.80 10.17 17.01
N GLN A 138 -8.21 9.55 18.09
CA GLN A 138 -7.61 8.33 18.65
C GLN A 138 -8.69 7.36 19.11
N GLY A 139 -8.29 6.09 19.29
CA GLY A 139 -9.15 5.05 19.81
C GLY A 139 -10.36 4.78 18.92
N PHE A 140 -11.46 4.32 19.52
CA PHE A 140 -12.64 3.88 18.78
C PHE A 140 -13.31 4.98 17.92
N GLN A 141 -13.15 6.24 18.32
CA GLN A 141 -13.68 7.37 17.53
C GLN A 141 -13.01 7.48 16.17
N SER A 142 -11.72 7.16 16.04
CA SER A 142 -11.02 7.14 14.76
C SER A 142 -11.59 6.06 13.84
N VAL A 143 -11.92 4.88 14.38
CA VAL A 143 -12.53 3.78 13.62
C VAL A 143 -13.91 4.18 13.08
N THR A 144 -14.76 4.77 13.92
CA THR A 144 -16.08 5.22 13.47
C THR A 144 -15.99 6.32 12.41
N THR A 145 -15.04 7.24 12.55
CA THR A 145 -14.81 8.30 11.56
C THR A 145 -14.25 7.74 10.26
N PHE A 146 -13.35 6.77 10.30
CA PHE A 146 -12.86 6.08 9.11
C PHE A 146 -14.00 5.38 8.35
N LEU A 147 -14.88 4.65 9.06
CA LEU A 147 -16.05 4.02 8.44
C LEU A 147 -17.02 5.05 7.86
N ASN A 148 -17.19 6.21 8.50
CA ASN A 148 -17.99 7.32 7.97
C ASN A 148 -17.38 7.91 6.71
N ILE A 149 -16.05 8.04 6.63
CA ILE A 149 -15.34 8.46 5.41
C ILE A 149 -15.63 7.47 4.27
N LEU A 150 -15.45 6.17 4.50
CA LEU A 150 -15.76 5.15 3.50
C LEU A 150 -17.22 5.20 3.04
N ASN A 151 -18.16 5.39 3.98
CA ASN A 151 -19.57 5.51 3.66
C ASN A 151 -19.87 6.80 2.86
N ALA A 152 -19.25 7.92 3.21
CA ALA A 152 -19.40 9.17 2.46
C ALA A 152 -18.86 9.02 1.03
N MET A 153 -17.67 8.41 0.86
CA MET A 153 -17.09 8.12 -0.45
C MET A 153 -17.94 7.13 -1.26
N ALA A 154 -18.55 6.14 -0.61
CA ALA A 154 -19.43 5.18 -1.27
C ALA A 154 -20.68 5.83 -1.89
N ASN A 155 -21.16 6.93 -1.30
CA ASN A 155 -22.34 7.65 -1.75
C ASN A 155 -22.03 8.93 -2.55
N ALA A 156 -20.75 9.31 -2.68
CA ALA A 156 -20.32 10.46 -3.45
C ALA A 156 -20.24 10.15 -4.94
N ASN A 157 -20.38 11.21 -5.75
CA ASN A 157 -20.05 11.14 -7.17
C ASN A 157 -18.56 10.84 -7.34
N ARG A 158 -18.25 9.87 -8.20
CA ARG A 158 -16.88 9.44 -8.45
C ARG A 158 -16.64 9.13 -9.91
N LYS A 159 -15.45 9.44 -10.40
CA LYS A 159 -14.96 9.12 -11.74
C LYS A 159 -13.97 7.95 -11.64
N ARG A 160 -14.13 6.93 -12.50
CA ARG A 160 -13.09 5.91 -12.70
C ARG A 160 -11.95 6.50 -13.52
N LEU A 161 -10.72 6.17 -13.15
CA LEU A 161 -9.52 6.70 -13.78
C LEU A 161 -8.93 5.73 -14.81
N VAL A 162 -8.94 4.43 -14.52
CA VAL A 162 -8.38 3.39 -15.38
C VAL A 162 -9.29 3.10 -16.57
N THR A 163 -8.71 2.92 -17.76
CA THR A 163 -9.44 2.54 -18.96
C THR A 163 -9.69 1.03 -19.06
N GLY A 164 -10.68 0.62 -19.86
CA GLY A 164 -11.03 -0.80 -20.04
C GLY A 164 -9.91 -1.67 -20.64
N MET A 165 -8.89 -1.09 -21.30
CA MET A 165 -7.73 -1.84 -21.78
C MET A 165 -6.83 -2.32 -20.64
N TYR A 166 -6.67 -1.53 -19.59
CA TYR A 166 -5.90 -1.91 -18.40
C TYR A 166 -6.61 -3.00 -17.57
N GLU A 167 -7.94 -3.03 -17.56
CA GLU A 167 -8.75 -4.07 -16.91
C GLU A 167 -8.42 -5.48 -17.39
N GLN A 168 -8.14 -5.65 -18.68
CA GLN A 168 -7.79 -6.96 -19.26
C GLN A 168 -6.43 -7.48 -18.76
N GLU A 169 -5.48 -6.61 -18.46
CA GLU A 169 -4.18 -6.98 -17.90
C GLU A 169 -4.27 -7.39 -16.43
N LEU A 170 -5.11 -6.72 -15.62
CA LEU A 170 -5.32 -7.04 -14.21
C LEU A 170 -6.03 -8.39 -14.02
N GLY A 171 -7.03 -8.71 -14.83
CA GLY A 171 -7.83 -9.94 -14.73
C GLY A 171 -7.06 -11.24 -15.00
N ALA A 172 -5.97 -11.18 -15.79
CA ALA A 172 -5.18 -12.34 -16.16
C ALA A 172 -4.24 -12.86 -15.04
N ASN A 173 -3.92 -12.03 -14.02
CA ASN A 173 -2.87 -12.31 -13.04
C ASN A 173 -3.36 -12.84 -11.68
N SER A 174 -4.66 -12.77 -11.35
CA SER A 174 -5.12 -12.87 -9.96
C SER A 174 -5.49 -14.25 -9.41
N LYS A 175 -5.54 -15.34 -10.21
CA LYS A 175 -6.17 -16.60 -9.75
C LYS A 175 -5.30 -17.85 -9.88
N SER A 176 -4.22 -17.94 -9.09
CA SER A 176 -3.52 -19.23 -8.94
C SER A 176 -3.42 -19.63 -7.47
N ARG A 177 -4.12 -20.73 -7.07
CA ARG A 177 -3.99 -21.33 -5.73
C ARG A 177 -2.54 -21.67 -5.37
N ARG A 178 -1.69 -21.97 -6.36
CA ARG A 178 -0.27 -22.26 -6.16
C ARG A 178 0.50 -21.04 -5.69
N ILE A 179 0.27 -19.85 -6.30
CA ILE A 179 0.95 -18.63 -5.87
C ILE A 179 0.50 -18.18 -4.48
N ALA A 180 -0.79 -18.29 -4.17
CA ALA A 180 -1.30 -17.99 -2.84
C ALA A 180 -0.65 -18.86 -1.75
N LYS A 181 -0.53 -20.18 -1.99
CA LYS A 181 0.16 -21.11 -1.10
C LYS A 181 1.63 -20.74 -0.87
N VAL A 182 2.31 -20.32 -1.93
CA VAL A 182 3.72 -19.90 -1.86
C VAL A 182 3.85 -18.61 -1.04
N CYS A 183 3.03 -17.59 -1.30
CA CYS A 183 3.07 -16.32 -0.57
C CYS A 183 2.74 -16.54 0.93
N GLU A 184 1.73 -17.34 1.25
CA GLU A 184 1.40 -17.71 2.63
C GLU A 184 2.56 -18.42 3.35
N HIS A 185 3.25 -19.32 2.65
CA HIS A 185 4.43 -20.00 3.21
C HIS A 185 5.57 -19.03 3.48
N ILE A 186 5.84 -18.10 2.55
CA ILE A 186 6.86 -17.05 2.73
C ILE A 186 6.51 -16.19 3.95
N ASP A 187 5.28 -15.70 4.05
CA ASP A 187 4.84 -14.81 5.12
C ASP A 187 4.96 -15.44 6.51
N ARG A 188 4.72 -16.75 6.61
CA ARG A 188 4.85 -17.50 7.88
C ARG A 188 6.27 -17.82 8.30
N ASN A 189 7.25 -17.72 7.39
CA ASN A 189 8.63 -18.15 7.61
C ASN A 189 9.66 -17.07 7.25
N LEU A 190 9.29 -15.79 7.29
CA LEU A 190 10.16 -14.67 6.92
C LEU A 190 11.44 -14.59 7.76
N ASP A 191 11.36 -15.01 9.02
CA ASP A 191 12.46 -15.06 9.99
C ASP A 191 13.46 -16.20 9.73
N LYS A 192 13.09 -17.19 8.90
CA LYS A 192 13.91 -18.38 8.59
C LYS A 192 14.63 -18.25 7.26
N GLU A 193 15.53 -19.17 7.03
CA GLU A 193 16.09 -19.37 5.69
C GLU A 193 15.00 -19.89 4.75
N LEU A 194 14.80 -19.20 3.64
CA LEU A 194 13.78 -19.49 2.63
C LEU A 194 14.49 -19.85 1.33
N SER A 195 14.76 -21.15 1.13
CA SER A 195 15.40 -21.62 -0.09
C SER A 195 14.42 -21.66 -1.27
N LEU A 196 14.93 -21.40 -2.46
CA LEU A 196 14.14 -21.48 -3.69
C LEU A 196 13.61 -22.90 -3.90
N SER A 197 14.46 -23.91 -3.64
CA SER A 197 14.16 -25.33 -3.86
C SER A 197 13.04 -25.84 -2.98
N GLU A 198 13.03 -25.45 -1.69
CA GLU A 198 11.95 -25.81 -0.76
C GLU A 198 10.60 -25.26 -1.24
N VAL A 199 10.57 -24.01 -1.66
CA VAL A 199 9.33 -23.36 -2.09
C VAL A 199 8.86 -23.88 -3.45
N ALA A 200 9.79 -24.22 -4.36
CA ALA A 200 9.48 -24.89 -5.62
C ALA A 200 8.85 -26.28 -5.38
N ALA A 201 9.38 -27.04 -4.43
CA ALA A 201 8.84 -28.35 -4.03
C ALA A 201 7.40 -28.26 -3.48
N LEU A 202 7.05 -27.19 -2.72
CA LEU A 202 5.68 -26.97 -2.20
C LEU A 202 4.60 -26.96 -3.29
N VAL A 203 4.99 -26.59 -4.52
CA VAL A 203 4.06 -26.49 -5.66
C VAL A 203 4.38 -27.48 -6.78
N ASN A 204 5.22 -28.50 -6.47
CA ASN A 204 5.65 -29.58 -7.37
C ASN A 204 6.29 -29.04 -8.66
N MET A 205 7.25 -28.12 -8.52
CA MET A 205 8.00 -27.52 -9.63
C MET A 205 9.50 -27.69 -9.43
N SER A 206 10.26 -27.75 -10.54
CA SER A 206 11.72 -27.55 -10.48
C SER A 206 12.05 -26.09 -10.19
N ASP A 207 13.24 -25.79 -9.70
CA ASP A 207 13.72 -24.44 -9.37
C ASP A 207 13.58 -23.47 -10.56
N SER A 208 13.96 -23.92 -11.76
CA SER A 208 13.87 -23.13 -12.98
C SER A 208 12.41 -22.83 -13.38
N ALA A 209 11.56 -23.86 -13.38
CA ALA A 209 10.14 -23.70 -13.68
C ALA A 209 9.44 -22.79 -12.67
N PHE A 210 9.76 -22.95 -11.38
CA PHE A 210 9.23 -22.13 -10.31
C PHE A 210 9.69 -20.66 -10.45
N SER A 211 10.96 -20.39 -10.70
CA SER A 211 11.48 -19.04 -10.87
C SER A 211 10.74 -18.29 -11.97
N HIS A 212 10.52 -18.95 -13.11
CA HIS A 212 9.78 -18.37 -14.24
C HIS A 212 8.29 -18.18 -13.89
N PHE A 213 7.64 -19.19 -13.30
CA PHE A 213 6.26 -19.14 -12.85
C PHE A 213 6.05 -18.02 -11.84
N PHE A 214 6.91 -17.94 -10.81
CA PHE A 214 6.80 -16.95 -9.75
C PHE A 214 6.94 -15.52 -10.31
N LYS A 215 7.98 -15.28 -11.12
CA LYS A 215 8.19 -13.96 -11.75
C LYS A 215 7.04 -13.58 -12.66
N LYS A 216 6.49 -14.53 -13.44
CA LYS A 216 5.33 -14.28 -14.31
C LYS A 216 4.07 -13.89 -13.52
N ARG A 217 3.90 -14.44 -12.29
CA ARG A 217 2.69 -14.22 -11.47
C ARG A 217 2.80 -13.04 -10.52
N THR A 218 3.99 -12.72 -10.01
CA THR A 218 4.21 -11.66 -9.02
C THR A 218 4.88 -10.41 -9.60
N GLY A 219 5.38 -10.47 -10.82
CA GLY A 219 6.22 -9.43 -11.42
C GLY A 219 7.65 -9.40 -10.87
N LEU A 220 7.95 -10.12 -9.80
CA LEU A 220 9.22 -10.07 -9.07
C LEU A 220 9.94 -11.43 -9.11
N SER A 221 11.30 -11.40 -9.08
CA SER A 221 12.03 -12.62 -8.74
C SER A 221 11.73 -13.03 -7.29
N TYR A 222 11.81 -14.35 -7.01
CA TYR A 222 11.58 -14.90 -5.67
C TYR A 222 12.38 -14.18 -4.57
N ILE A 223 13.68 -14.00 -4.79
CA ILE A 223 14.58 -13.31 -3.84
C ILE A 223 14.14 -11.85 -3.62
N ASN A 224 13.75 -11.15 -4.66
CA ASN A 224 13.27 -9.77 -4.53
C ASN A 224 11.94 -9.70 -3.75
N TYR A 225 11.05 -10.66 -3.98
CA TYR A 225 9.79 -10.75 -3.23
C TYR A 225 10.04 -11.01 -1.74
N VAL A 226 10.85 -12.02 -1.40
CA VAL A 226 11.21 -12.32 0.00
C VAL A 226 11.85 -11.10 0.67
N ASN A 227 12.80 -10.45 -0.02
CA ASN A 227 13.43 -9.24 0.52
C ASN A 227 12.42 -8.12 0.73
N ASN A 228 11.44 -7.93 -0.16
CA ASN A 228 10.40 -6.94 0.02
C ASN A 228 9.56 -7.23 1.26
N GLN A 229 9.13 -8.49 1.46
CA GLN A 229 8.37 -8.89 2.64
C GLN A 229 9.17 -8.69 3.95
N ARG A 230 10.46 -9.03 3.93
CA ARG A 230 11.36 -8.79 5.07
C ARG A 230 11.52 -7.31 5.38
N ILE A 231 11.65 -6.46 4.35
CA ILE A 231 11.72 -5.01 4.54
C ILE A 231 10.36 -4.45 5.02
N ALA A 232 9.23 -5.01 4.56
CA ALA A 232 7.90 -4.66 5.07
C ALA A 232 7.83 -4.89 6.59
N LYS A 233 8.19 -6.10 7.03
CA LYS A 233 8.26 -6.44 8.46
C LYS A 233 9.22 -5.49 9.21
N ALA A 234 10.38 -5.17 8.63
CA ALA A 234 11.32 -4.22 9.24
C ALA A 234 10.73 -2.81 9.37
N CYS A 235 10.00 -2.31 8.38
CA CYS A 235 9.32 -1.01 8.46
C CYS A 235 8.30 -0.97 9.60
N THR A 236 7.50 -2.04 9.76
CA THR A 236 6.54 -2.19 10.87
C THR A 236 7.26 -2.21 12.22
N LEU A 237 8.31 -3.02 12.38
CA LEU A 237 9.08 -3.08 13.63
C LEU A 237 9.77 -1.75 13.96
N LEU A 238 10.25 -1.01 12.95
CA LEU A 238 10.83 0.32 13.13
C LEU A 238 9.78 1.35 13.59
N ALA A 239 8.54 1.22 13.16
CA ALA A 239 7.44 2.09 13.56
C ALA A 239 6.90 1.74 14.96
N ASP A 240 6.80 0.45 15.31
CA ASP A 240 6.03 -0.04 16.45
C ASP A 240 6.89 -0.38 17.67
N THR A 241 8.20 -0.50 17.50
CA THR A 241 9.09 -0.97 18.58
C THR A 241 10.29 -0.07 18.80
N THR A 242 10.94 -0.25 19.94
CA THR A 242 12.22 0.39 20.28
C THR A 242 13.44 -0.49 19.92
N LEU A 243 13.23 -1.64 19.27
CA LEU A 243 14.30 -2.55 18.85
C LEU A 243 15.34 -1.83 18.00
N SER A 244 16.61 -2.14 18.20
CA SER A 244 17.69 -1.60 17.37
C SER A 244 17.60 -2.11 15.93
N ALA A 245 18.19 -1.39 14.99
CA ALA A 245 18.27 -1.83 13.59
C ALA A 245 18.98 -3.19 13.45
N SER A 246 19.83 -3.58 14.40
CA SER A 246 20.50 -4.88 14.39
C SER A 246 19.54 -6.00 14.80
N GLU A 247 18.77 -5.82 15.87
CA GLU A 247 17.74 -6.78 16.30
C GLU A 247 16.71 -6.97 15.20
N ILE A 248 16.18 -5.88 14.63
CA ILE A 248 15.22 -5.91 13.51
C ILE A 248 15.79 -6.65 12.29
N CYS A 249 17.08 -6.47 11.98
CA CYS A 249 17.74 -7.19 10.89
C CYS A 249 17.56 -8.70 11.04
N TYR A 250 17.86 -9.24 12.22
CA TYR A 250 17.77 -10.69 12.48
C TYR A 250 16.33 -11.17 12.61
N ASP A 251 15.46 -10.41 13.28
CA ASP A 251 14.02 -10.73 13.41
C ASP A 251 13.30 -10.79 12.06
N CYS A 252 13.82 -10.05 11.07
CA CYS A 252 13.32 -10.10 9.70
C CYS A 252 13.97 -11.19 8.84
N GLY A 253 14.85 -12.00 9.40
CA GLY A 253 15.49 -13.12 8.69
C GLY A 253 16.67 -12.71 7.80
N PHE A 254 17.28 -11.54 8.00
CA PHE A 254 18.54 -11.19 7.36
C PHE A 254 19.72 -11.72 8.18
N ASN A 255 20.64 -12.41 7.54
CA ASN A 255 21.83 -12.95 8.20
C ASN A 255 22.99 -11.96 8.28
N ASN A 256 22.87 -10.79 7.65
CA ASN A 256 23.94 -9.81 7.55
C ASN A 256 23.39 -8.38 7.58
N LYS A 257 23.84 -7.59 8.57
CA LYS A 257 23.40 -6.21 8.78
C LYS A 257 23.75 -5.28 7.61
N SER A 258 24.92 -5.45 7.01
CA SER A 258 25.33 -4.60 5.88
C SER A 258 24.42 -4.85 4.66
N ASN A 259 24.09 -6.12 4.40
CA ASN A 259 23.15 -6.48 3.34
C ASN A 259 21.73 -5.95 3.63
N PHE A 260 21.27 -6.07 4.88
CA PHE A 260 19.99 -5.50 5.32
C PHE A 260 19.93 -3.99 5.05
N ILE A 261 20.92 -3.22 5.54
CA ILE A 261 20.96 -1.76 5.35
C ILE A 261 21.00 -1.39 3.87
N ARG A 262 21.80 -2.09 3.07
CA ARG A 262 21.89 -1.87 1.62
C ARG A 262 20.55 -2.11 0.92
N ILE A 263 19.85 -3.21 1.24
CA ILE A 263 18.53 -3.53 0.65
C ILE A 263 17.48 -2.54 1.14
N PHE A 264 17.47 -2.22 2.44
CA PHE A 264 16.56 -1.26 3.03
C PHE A 264 16.69 0.12 2.35
N ARG A 265 17.94 0.62 2.23
CA ARG A 265 18.22 1.89 1.57
C ARG A 265 17.81 1.89 0.10
N LYS A 266 18.03 0.77 -0.60
CA LYS A 266 17.57 0.64 -2.01
C LYS A 266 16.05 0.71 -2.14
N ARG A 267 15.28 0.27 -1.12
CA ARG A 267 13.82 0.21 -1.16
C ARG A 267 13.14 1.47 -0.62
N LYS A 268 13.75 2.11 0.38
CA LYS A 268 13.15 3.26 1.10
C LYS A 268 13.88 4.58 0.87
N ASN A 269 14.96 4.60 0.08
CA ASN A 269 15.85 5.76 -0.15
C ASN A 269 16.43 6.37 1.13
N MET A 270 16.36 5.65 2.25
CA MET A 270 16.87 6.05 3.56
C MET A 270 17.34 4.84 4.36
N THR A 271 18.19 5.07 5.36
CA THR A 271 18.62 4.02 6.30
C THR A 271 17.49 3.65 7.27
N PRO A 272 17.54 2.47 7.93
CA PRO A 272 16.54 2.12 8.95
C PRO A 272 16.38 3.16 10.07
N ILE A 273 17.48 3.80 10.50
CA ILE A 273 17.44 4.84 11.56
C ILE A 273 16.76 6.12 11.03
N GLU A 274 17.08 6.55 9.83
CA GLU A 274 16.42 7.69 9.19
C GLU A 274 14.94 7.42 8.98
N TYR A 275 14.60 6.20 8.55
CA TYR A 275 13.20 5.79 8.38
C TYR A 275 12.44 5.82 9.71
N ARG A 276 13.02 5.32 10.82
CA ARG A 276 12.38 5.40 12.13
C ARG A 276 12.06 6.84 12.51
N LYS A 277 13.02 7.76 12.35
CA LYS A 277 12.79 9.19 12.62
C LYS A 277 11.67 9.77 11.76
N TYR A 278 11.71 9.46 10.48
CA TYR A 278 10.71 9.92 9.51
C TYR A 278 9.32 9.39 9.88
N ILE A 279 9.18 8.08 10.06
CA ILE A 279 7.86 7.46 10.28
C ILE A 279 7.25 7.88 11.62
N THR A 280 8.05 8.07 12.67
CA THR A 280 7.59 8.55 13.98
C THR A 280 6.97 9.95 13.89
N GLN A 281 7.38 10.77 12.94
CA GLN A 281 6.83 12.11 12.74
C GLN A 281 5.56 12.13 11.89
N MET A 282 5.45 11.20 10.94
CA MET A 282 4.41 11.22 9.91
C MET A 282 3.27 10.23 10.17
N LEU A 283 3.57 9.11 10.84
CA LEU A 283 2.61 8.03 11.07
C LEU A 283 1.73 8.34 12.27
N ILE A 284 0.42 8.29 12.05
CA ILE A 284 -0.60 8.34 13.10
C ILE A 284 -1.17 6.94 13.24
N LYS A 285 -1.05 6.36 14.43
CA LYS A 285 -1.68 5.10 14.84
C LYS A 285 -2.65 5.35 16.00
N TYR A 286 -3.58 4.44 16.16
CA TYR A 286 -4.69 4.54 17.13
C TYR A 286 -4.45 3.75 18.39
#